data_de09dd317d1390cbff080e2c8bbe6595
#
_entry.id   de09dd317d1390cbff080e2c8bbe6595
#
_cell.length_a   1.000
_cell.length_b   1.000
_cell.length_c   1.000
_cell.angle_alpha   90.00
_cell.angle_beta   90.00
_cell.angle_gamma   90.00
#
_symmetry.space_group_name_H-M   'P 1'
#
loop_
_entity.id
_entity.type
_entity.pdbx_description
1 polymer ?
#
loop_
_entity_poly.entity_id
_entity_poly.type
_entity_poly.pdbx_seq_one_letter_code
_entity_poly.pdbx_strand_id
1 'polypeptide(L)'
;ITTLEGMQGKLDTAAAKCVSNYGFFIGATEDNVEDLQDAVGTRENPIAIPGICGIKIFMGVSTGTLLVSDKTALEKIFTETAGLIAVHAEDEDRMNERRKLVEGRTDVAAHAYYRDDITALLATKLSVELAHKTGHRLHILHLTSGIEADFLNDHCNLPSKTEGHPIITTEVLPQHLTFD
;
A
#
# COMPACT_ATOMS: atom_id res chain seq x y z
N ILE A 1 -1.02 -8.69 10.54
CA ILE A 1 -2.20 -9.60 10.55
C ILE A 1 -2.59 -9.83 9.10
N THR A 2 -2.58 -11.08 8.69
CA THR A 2 -2.67 -11.51 7.30
C THR A 2 -3.81 -12.50 7.05
N THR A 3 -4.56 -12.86 8.10
CA THR A 3 -5.71 -13.78 8.04
C THR A 3 -6.97 -13.13 8.60
N LEU A 4 -8.14 -13.62 8.18
CA LEU A 4 -9.43 -13.13 8.69
C LEU A 4 -9.58 -13.44 10.19
N GLU A 5 -9.12 -14.59 10.67
CA GLU A 5 -9.14 -14.96 12.09
C GLU A 5 -8.34 -13.97 12.94
N GLY A 6 -7.10 -13.67 12.51
CA GLY A 6 -6.26 -12.67 13.19
C GLY A 6 -6.86 -11.28 13.17
N MET A 7 -7.56 -10.93 12.09
CA MET A 7 -8.28 -9.65 11.98
C MET A 7 -9.47 -9.59 12.96
N GLN A 8 -10.24 -10.66 13.09
CA GLN A 8 -11.35 -10.75 14.05
C GLN A 8 -10.84 -10.56 15.48
N GLY A 9 -9.75 -11.25 15.88
CA GLY A 9 -9.15 -11.07 17.20
C GLY A 9 -8.69 -9.63 17.47
N LYS A 10 -8.22 -8.91 16.43
CA LYS A 10 -7.87 -7.49 16.53
C LYS A 10 -9.12 -6.61 16.69
N LEU A 11 -10.18 -6.87 15.95
CA LEU A 11 -11.45 -6.16 16.08
C LEU A 11 -12.06 -6.36 17.48
N ASP A 12 -12.05 -7.56 18.01
CA ASP A 12 -12.55 -7.88 19.36
C ASP A 12 -11.74 -7.13 20.43
N THR A 13 -10.42 -7.08 20.26
CA THR A 13 -9.54 -6.31 21.16
C THR A 13 -9.83 -4.81 21.07
N ALA A 14 -10.03 -4.28 19.88
CA ALA A 14 -10.37 -2.87 19.70
C ALA A 14 -11.74 -2.54 20.28
N ALA A 15 -12.75 -3.38 20.07
CA ALA A 15 -14.09 -3.20 20.65
C ALA A 15 -14.06 -3.14 22.18
N ALA A 16 -13.16 -3.89 22.81
CA ALA A 16 -13.02 -3.91 24.26
C ALA A 16 -12.17 -2.75 24.84
N LYS A 17 -11.29 -2.14 24.03
CA LYS A 17 -10.26 -1.21 24.55
C LYS A 17 -10.23 0.17 23.92
N CYS A 18 -10.71 0.33 22.67
CA CYS A 18 -10.68 1.61 22.00
C CYS A 18 -11.78 2.54 22.52
N VAL A 19 -11.41 3.80 22.72
CA VAL A 19 -12.32 4.88 23.15
C VAL A 19 -12.71 5.80 21.96
N SER A 20 -12.22 5.51 20.79
CA SER A 20 -12.52 6.24 19.53
C SER A 20 -12.95 5.27 18.43
N ASN A 21 -13.45 5.81 17.32
CA ASN A 21 -13.67 5.01 16.13
C ASN A 21 -12.36 4.38 15.63
N TYR A 22 -12.43 3.19 15.08
CA TYR A 22 -11.28 2.45 14.57
C TYR A 22 -11.64 1.70 13.29
N GLY A 23 -10.61 1.41 12.52
CA GLY A 23 -10.66 0.51 11.37
C GLY A 23 -9.26 0.01 11.06
N PHE A 24 -9.17 -1.17 10.46
CA PHE A 24 -7.91 -1.85 10.21
C PHE A 24 -7.81 -2.29 8.75
N PHE A 25 -6.58 -2.38 8.27
CA PHE A 25 -6.26 -3.02 7.01
C PHE A 25 -5.75 -4.44 7.28
N ILE A 26 -6.17 -5.40 6.43
CA ILE A 26 -5.56 -6.72 6.40
C ILE A 26 -4.25 -6.64 5.60
N GLY A 27 -3.17 -7.24 6.09
CA GLY A 27 -1.87 -7.25 5.42
C GLY A 27 -1.83 -8.28 4.30
N ALA A 28 -1.33 -7.86 3.13
CA ALA A 28 -1.04 -8.79 2.05
C ALA A 28 0.34 -9.45 2.23
N THR A 29 0.45 -10.65 1.73
CA THR A 29 1.69 -11.40 1.47
C THR A 29 1.65 -11.90 0.03
N GLU A 30 2.74 -12.48 -0.46
CA GLU A 30 2.82 -13.00 -1.83
C GLU A 30 1.87 -14.19 -2.09
N ASP A 31 1.37 -14.84 -1.05
CA ASP A 31 0.65 -16.11 -1.09
C ASP A 31 -0.72 -16.13 -0.38
N ASN A 32 -1.19 -15.00 0.21
CA ASN A 32 -2.42 -14.98 1.02
C ASN A 32 -3.67 -14.40 0.33
N VAL A 33 -3.75 -14.45 -0.99
CA VAL A 33 -4.90 -13.87 -1.73
C VAL A 33 -6.25 -14.43 -1.25
N GLU A 34 -6.32 -15.71 -0.91
CA GLU A 34 -7.55 -16.34 -0.39
C GLU A 34 -7.98 -15.71 0.96
N ASP A 35 -7.05 -15.50 1.89
CA ASP A 35 -7.33 -14.79 3.15
C ASP A 35 -7.81 -13.35 2.91
N LEU A 36 -7.24 -12.68 1.90
CA LEU A 36 -7.68 -11.33 1.52
C LEU A 36 -9.12 -11.37 0.98
N GLN A 37 -9.45 -12.35 0.14
CA GLN A 37 -10.81 -12.53 -0.38
C GLN A 37 -11.81 -12.84 0.74
N ASP A 38 -11.44 -13.61 1.74
CA ASP A 38 -12.26 -13.87 2.91
C ASP A 38 -12.57 -12.59 3.70
N ALA A 39 -11.66 -11.62 3.70
CA ALA A 39 -11.78 -10.38 4.45
C ALA A 39 -12.52 -9.26 3.67
N VAL A 40 -12.30 -9.15 2.37
CA VAL A 40 -12.81 -8.04 1.55
C VAL A 40 -13.62 -8.49 0.33
N GLY A 41 -13.67 -9.78 0.05
CA GLY A 41 -14.35 -10.37 -1.10
C GLY A 41 -13.59 -10.27 -2.41
N THR A 42 -14.25 -10.71 -3.47
CA THR A 42 -13.81 -10.53 -4.86
C THR A 42 -14.50 -9.33 -5.48
N ARG A 43 -14.06 -8.90 -6.66
CA ARG A 43 -14.68 -7.77 -7.37
C ARG A 43 -16.14 -8.03 -7.74
N GLU A 44 -16.48 -9.28 -8.07
CA GLU A 44 -17.85 -9.69 -8.39
C GLU A 44 -18.71 -9.82 -7.15
N ASN A 45 -18.11 -10.18 -6.01
CA ASN A 45 -18.78 -10.41 -4.74
C ASN A 45 -18.00 -9.71 -3.61
N PRO A 46 -18.04 -8.38 -3.52
CA PRO A 46 -17.35 -7.65 -2.46
C PRO A 46 -17.99 -7.92 -1.10
N ILE A 47 -17.14 -8.06 -0.09
CA ILE A 47 -17.53 -8.25 1.31
C ILE A 47 -17.22 -6.97 2.09
N ALA A 48 -18.15 -6.52 2.92
CA ALA A 48 -17.96 -5.40 3.83
C ALA A 48 -18.06 -5.89 5.28
N ILE A 49 -16.93 -6.18 5.90
CA ILE A 49 -16.87 -6.50 7.33
C ILE A 49 -16.65 -5.20 8.11
N PRO A 50 -17.54 -4.82 9.06
CA PRO A 50 -17.36 -3.62 9.86
C PRO A 50 -16.01 -3.59 10.57
N GLY A 51 -15.25 -2.51 10.37
CA GLY A 51 -13.91 -2.34 10.94
C GLY A 51 -12.76 -2.84 10.05
N ILE A 52 -13.04 -3.46 8.91
CA ILE A 52 -12.01 -3.75 7.89
C ILE A 52 -12.09 -2.67 6.80
N CYS A 53 -11.01 -1.90 6.64
CA CYS A 53 -10.95 -0.76 5.72
C CYS A 53 -10.47 -1.15 4.31
N GLY A 54 -9.77 -2.27 4.18
CA GLY A 54 -9.17 -2.71 2.93
C GLY A 54 -7.90 -3.51 3.15
N ILE A 55 -7.06 -3.56 2.13
CA ILE A 55 -5.82 -4.34 2.07
C ILE A 55 -4.62 -3.40 2.20
N LYS A 56 -3.62 -3.76 3.01
CA LYS A 56 -2.33 -3.08 3.10
C LYS A 56 -1.25 -3.89 2.41
N ILE A 57 -0.55 -3.26 1.48
CA ILE A 57 0.60 -3.85 0.77
C ILE A 57 1.88 -3.08 1.15
N PHE A 58 2.96 -3.80 1.42
CA PHE A 58 4.31 -3.27 1.50
C PHE A 58 5.09 -3.74 0.27
N MET A 59 5.38 -2.82 -0.65
CA MET A 59 6.10 -3.13 -1.90
C MET A 59 7.62 -3.08 -1.72
N GLY A 60 8.09 -2.43 -0.66
CA GLY A 60 9.49 -2.35 -0.25
C GLY A 60 9.65 -2.73 1.20
N VAL A 61 10.91 -2.77 1.67
CA VAL A 61 11.33 -3.31 2.97
C VAL A 61 10.27 -3.19 4.06
N SER A 62 9.79 -4.34 4.50
CA SER A 62 8.89 -4.48 5.64
C SER A 62 9.54 -5.32 6.72
N THR A 63 9.05 -5.20 7.95
CA THR A 63 9.39 -6.10 9.04
C THR A 63 8.62 -7.42 8.89
N GLY A 64 9.32 -8.55 8.92
CA GLY A 64 8.71 -9.88 8.83
C GLY A 64 8.37 -10.29 7.39
N THR A 65 7.24 -10.97 7.20
CA THR A 65 6.82 -11.62 5.94
C THR A 65 5.81 -10.79 5.13
N LEU A 66 5.69 -9.49 5.39
CA LEU A 66 4.67 -8.63 4.76
C LEU A 66 5.12 -7.99 3.43
N LEU A 67 6.34 -8.29 2.98
CA LEU A 67 6.82 -7.79 1.68
C LEU A 67 6.07 -8.47 0.55
N VAL A 68 5.59 -7.68 -0.41
CA VAL A 68 5.02 -8.14 -1.68
C VAL A 68 5.75 -7.40 -2.79
N SER A 69 6.83 -7.97 -3.27
CA SER A 69 7.67 -7.40 -4.34
C SER A 69 7.49 -8.12 -5.68
N ASP A 70 6.98 -9.34 -5.67
CA ASP A 70 6.69 -10.09 -6.89
C ASP A 70 5.53 -9.45 -7.67
N LYS A 71 5.80 -9.09 -8.94
CA LYS A 71 4.82 -8.41 -9.80
C LYS A 71 3.60 -9.28 -10.11
N THR A 72 3.76 -10.59 -10.15
CA THR A 72 2.66 -11.52 -10.41
C THR A 72 1.73 -11.59 -9.21
N ALA A 73 2.30 -11.63 -7.99
CA ALA A 73 1.54 -11.58 -6.76
C ALA A 73 0.77 -10.24 -6.61
N LEU A 74 1.44 -9.10 -6.90
CA LEU A 74 0.80 -7.79 -6.92
C LEU A 74 -0.38 -7.76 -7.92
N GLU A 75 -0.17 -8.17 -9.17
CA GLU A 75 -1.22 -8.20 -10.18
C GLU A 75 -2.39 -9.09 -9.77
N LYS A 76 -2.11 -10.24 -9.14
CA LYS A 76 -3.13 -11.16 -8.63
C LYS A 76 -3.98 -10.49 -7.54
N ILE A 77 -3.35 -9.84 -6.55
CA ILE A 77 -4.05 -9.10 -5.50
C ILE A 77 -4.96 -8.02 -6.11
N PHE A 78 -4.44 -7.18 -7.01
CA PHE A 78 -5.22 -6.13 -7.67
C PHE A 78 -6.36 -6.66 -8.55
N THR A 79 -6.24 -7.85 -9.09
CA THR A 79 -7.24 -8.44 -9.99
C THR A 79 -8.33 -9.19 -9.23
N GLU A 80 -7.94 -9.96 -8.21
CA GLU A 80 -8.82 -10.96 -7.60
C GLU A 80 -9.48 -10.50 -6.29
N THR A 81 -9.10 -9.35 -5.73
CA THR A 81 -9.68 -8.85 -4.47
C THR A 81 -10.60 -7.65 -4.70
N ALA A 82 -11.39 -7.29 -3.68
CA ALA A 82 -12.20 -6.08 -3.62
C ALA A 82 -11.63 -5.06 -2.61
N GLY A 83 -12.38 -3.97 -2.40
CA GLY A 83 -12.09 -2.98 -1.37
C GLY A 83 -11.07 -1.93 -1.80
N LEU A 84 -10.39 -1.34 -0.83
CA LEU A 84 -9.32 -0.36 -1.04
C LEU A 84 -7.97 -1.03 -0.83
N ILE A 85 -7.05 -0.85 -1.76
CA ILE A 85 -5.64 -1.22 -1.58
C ILE A 85 -4.85 0.01 -1.15
N ALA A 86 -4.18 -0.07 0.00
CA ALA A 86 -3.28 0.95 0.52
C ALA A 86 -1.84 0.44 0.43
N VAL A 87 -0.95 1.18 -0.25
CA VAL A 87 0.42 0.73 -0.51
C VAL A 87 1.47 1.60 0.20
N HIS A 88 2.47 0.94 0.78
CA HIS A 88 3.77 1.53 1.05
C HIS A 88 4.62 1.30 -0.19
N ALA A 89 4.80 2.35 -0.98
CA ALA A 89 5.36 2.24 -2.32
C ALA A 89 6.87 2.53 -2.32
N GLU A 90 7.68 1.48 -2.32
CA GLU A 90 9.13 1.55 -2.56
C GLU A 90 9.55 0.35 -3.40
N ASP A 91 10.40 0.58 -4.40
CA ASP A 91 10.90 -0.46 -5.29
C ASP A 91 12.02 -1.26 -4.61
N GLU A 92 11.73 -2.52 -4.28
CA GLU A 92 12.65 -3.38 -3.51
C GLU A 92 13.92 -3.70 -4.28
N ASP A 93 13.83 -3.91 -5.59
CA ASP A 93 15.00 -4.23 -6.42
C ASP A 93 15.99 -3.05 -6.41
N ARG A 94 15.49 -1.84 -6.65
CA ARG A 94 16.32 -0.64 -6.60
C ARG A 94 16.88 -0.39 -5.20
N MET A 95 16.10 -0.57 -4.16
CA MET A 95 16.60 -0.44 -2.79
C MET A 95 17.75 -1.40 -2.52
N ASN A 96 17.65 -2.65 -2.95
CA ASN A 96 18.68 -3.66 -2.76
C ASN A 96 19.96 -3.32 -3.54
N GLU A 97 19.86 -2.80 -4.75
CA GLU A 97 21.00 -2.30 -5.50
C GLU A 97 21.67 -1.12 -4.79
N ARG A 98 20.89 -0.14 -4.35
CA ARG A 98 21.39 1.08 -3.71
C ARG A 98 21.94 0.84 -2.30
N ARG A 99 21.40 -0.14 -1.56
CA ARG A 99 21.91 -0.53 -0.24
C ARG A 99 23.39 -0.92 -0.30
N LYS A 100 23.83 -1.55 -1.39
CA LYS A 100 25.23 -1.90 -1.61
C LYS A 100 26.15 -0.67 -1.68
N LEU A 101 25.63 0.47 -2.13
CA LEU A 101 26.39 1.73 -2.25
C LEU A 101 26.64 2.42 -0.90
N VAL A 102 25.90 2.04 0.13
CA VAL A 102 26.02 2.59 1.49
C VAL A 102 26.52 1.55 2.50
N GLU A 103 26.97 0.40 2.01
CA GLU A 103 27.53 -0.65 2.86
C GLU A 103 28.66 -0.12 3.74
N GLY A 104 28.62 -0.40 5.04
CA GLY A 104 29.59 0.10 6.03
C GLY A 104 29.38 1.54 6.48
N ARG A 105 28.45 2.31 5.91
CA ARG A 105 28.09 3.64 6.42
C ARG A 105 27.19 3.52 7.65
N THR A 106 27.45 4.39 8.65
CA THR A 106 26.68 4.45 9.91
C THR A 106 26.00 5.80 10.12
N ASP A 107 26.15 6.72 9.19
CA ASP A 107 25.52 8.05 9.25
C ASP A 107 24.04 8.01 8.80
N VAL A 108 23.25 8.95 9.33
CA VAL A 108 21.81 9.03 9.07
C VAL A 108 21.50 9.24 7.57
N ALA A 109 22.34 9.97 6.85
CA ALA A 109 22.14 10.23 5.43
C ALA A 109 22.23 8.97 4.56
N ALA A 110 22.90 7.90 5.05
CA ALA A 110 22.92 6.62 4.35
C ALA A 110 21.51 6.05 4.12
N HIS A 111 20.58 6.24 5.08
CA HIS A 111 19.19 5.79 4.95
C HIS A 111 18.48 6.49 3.78
N ALA A 112 18.52 7.81 3.71
CA ALA A 112 17.91 8.59 2.62
C ALA A 112 18.60 8.32 1.27
N TYR A 113 19.89 7.98 1.29
CA TYR A 113 20.64 7.71 0.07
C TYR A 113 20.19 6.44 -0.65
N TYR A 114 19.90 5.34 0.05
CA TYR A 114 19.46 4.12 -0.61
C TYR A 114 17.94 4.07 -0.83
N ARG A 115 17.16 4.83 -0.07
CA ARG A 115 15.71 5.03 -0.23
C ARG A 115 15.45 6.37 -0.90
N ASP A 116 15.91 6.52 -2.12
CA ASP A 116 15.76 7.77 -2.85
C ASP A 116 14.35 7.95 -3.45
N ASP A 117 14.07 9.14 -3.92
CA ASP A 117 12.80 9.53 -4.53
C ASP A 117 12.43 8.67 -5.76
N ILE A 118 13.42 8.22 -6.54
CA ILE A 118 13.17 7.31 -7.67
C ILE A 118 12.70 5.94 -7.19
N THR A 119 13.17 5.46 -6.03
CA THR A 119 12.70 4.21 -5.42
C THR A 119 11.21 4.27 -5.14
N ALA A 120 10.73 5.37 -4.56
CA ALA A 120 9.32 5.58 -4.31
C ALA A 120 8.52 5.75 -5.62
N LEU A 121 9.02 6.57 -6.56
CA LEU A 121 8.35 6.82 -7.83
C LEU A 121 8.13 5.55 -8.66
N LEU A 122 9.10 4.62 -8.70
CA LEU A 122 8.98 3.37 -9.47
C LEU A 122 7.83 2.50 -8.94
N ALA A 123 7.75 2.31 -7.62
CA ALA A 123 6.67 1.54 -7.00
C ALA A 123 5.32 2.24 -7.12
N THR A 124 5.28 3.56 -6.97
CA THR A 124 4.08 4.37 -7.19
C THR A 124 3.57 4.21 -8.63
N LYS A 125 4.43 4.28 -9.65
CA LYS A 125 4.07 4.06 -11.05
C LYS A 125 3.48 2.68 -11.29
N LEU A 126 4.12 1.64 -10.76
CA LEU A 126 3.62 0.26 -10.87
C LEU A 126 2.24 0.11 -10.23
N SER A 127 2.04 0.67 -9.03
CA SER A 127 0.75 0.61 -8.34
C SER A 127 -0.36 1.33 -9.11
N VAL A 128 -0.06 2.49 -9.68
CA VAL A 128 -0.99 3.28 -10.51
C VAL A 128 -1.34 2.53 -11.80
N GLU A 129 -0.36 1.92 -12.46
CA GLU A 129 -0.57 1.09 -13.65
C GLU A 129 -1.51 -0.08 -13.33
N LEU A 130 -1.26 -0.81 -12.24
CA LEU A 130 -2.12 -1.91 -11.80
C LEU A 130 -3.54 -1.43 -11.46
N ALA A 131 -3.68 -0.31 -10.76
CA ALA A 131 -4.97 0.27 -10.42
C ALA A 131 -5.76 0.64 -11.68
N HIS A 132 -5.14 1.26 -12.68
CA HIS A 132 -5.80 1.59 -13.94
C HIS A 132 -6.14 0.35 -14.76
N LYS A 133 -5.22 -0.62 -14.84
CA LYS A 133 -5.41 -1.88 -15.58
C LYS A 133 -6.60 -2.67 -15.04
N THR A 134 -6.72 -2.76 -13.73
CA THR A 134 -7.74 -3.55 -13.05
C THR A 134 -9.00 -2.74 -12.68
N GLY A 135 -8.91 -1.40 -12.66
CA GLY A 135 -9.94 -0.51 -12.13
C GLY A 135 -10.08 -0.60 -10.60
N HIS A 136 -9.03 -1.07 -9.90
CA HIS A 136 -9.05 -1.21 -8.45
C HIS A 136 -8.81 0.13 -7.75
N ARG A 137 -9.46 0.37 -6.61
CA ARG A 137 -9.21 1.57 -5.79
C ARG A 137 -7.86 1.49 -5.09
N LEU A 138 -7.05 2.54 -5.23
CA LEU A 138 -5.70 2.62 -4.71
C LEU A 138 -5.53 3.84 -3.79
N HIS A 139 -4.81 3.65 -2.70
CA HIS A 139 -4.33 4.72 -1.83
C HIS A 139 -2.82 4.63 -1.65
N ILE A 140 -2.10 5.67 -2.09
CA ILE A 140 -0.65 5.80 -1.86
C ILE A 140 -0.46 6.45 -0.50
N LEU A 141 0.14 5.70 0.43
CA LEU A 141 0.37 6.16 1.80
C LEU A 141 1.58 7.11 1.87
N HIS A 142 1.53 8.05 2.80
CA HIS A 142 2.65 8.91 3.23
C HIS A 142 3.57 9.36 2.09
N LEU A 143 3.00 10.00 1.07
CA LEU A 143 3.72 10.55 -0.07
C LEU A 143 4.88 11.43 0.39
N THR A 144 6.10 11.15 -0.08
CA THR A 144 7.33 11.75 0.46
C THR A 144 8.11 12.59 -0.54
N SER A 145 7.90 12.43 -1.85
CA SER A 145 8.72 13.10 -2.86
C SER A 145 7.90 13.99 -3.80
N GLY A 146 8.52 15.12 -4.22
CA GLY A 146 7.90 16.03 -5.19
C GLY A 146 7.66 15.38 -6.55
N ILE A 147 8.58 14.50 -6.99
CA ILE A 147 8.41 13.82 -8.29
C ILE A 147 7.26 12.80 -8.30
N GLU A 148 6.91 12.22 -7.16
CA GLU A 148 5.70 11.40 -7.04
C GLU A 148 4.45 12.29 -7.07
N ALA A 149 4.48 13.44 -6.38
CA ALA A 149 3.37 14.39 -6.37
C ALA A 149 3.07 14.90 -7.80
N ASP A 150 4.10 15.27 -8.56
CA ASP A 150 3.97 15.69 -9.96
C ASP A 150 3.37 14.56 -10.81
N PHE A 151 3.88 13.34 -10.69
CA PHE A 151 3.35 12.18 -11.40
C PHE A 151 1.88 11.91 -11.03
N LEU A 152 1.53 11.93 -9.74
CA LEU A 152 0.18 11.64 -9.27
C LEU A 152 -0.82 12.74 -9.63
N ASN A 153 -0.40 14.00 -9.73
CA ASN A 153 -1.27 15.11 -10.17
C ASN A 153 -1.93 14.81 -11.51
N ASP A 154 -1.22 14.17 -12.43
CA ASP A 154 -1.74 13.80 -13.75
C ASP A 154 -2.64 12.55 -13.72
N HIS A 155 -2.59 11.74 -12.66
CA HIS A 155 -3.24 10.44 -12.58
C HIS A 155 -4.38 10.35 -11.56
N CYS A 156 -4.31 11.11 -10.45
CA CYS A 156 -5.35 11.09 -9.41
C CYS A 156 -6.69 11.71 -9.84
N ASN A 157 -6.66 12.61 -10.81
CA ASN A 157 -7.86 13.34 -11.28
C ASN A 157 -8.67 12.58 -12.34
N LEU A 158 -8.24 11.38 -12.73
CA LEU A 158 -9.00 10.55 -13.66
C LEU A 158 -10.19 9.92 -12.93
N PRO A 159 -11.43 10.20 -13.36
CA PRO A 159 -12.60 9.62 -12.71
C PRO A 159 -12.64 8.10 -12.88
N SER A 160 -13.08 7.41 -11.85
CA SER A 160 -13.48 6.01 -11.99
C SER A 160 -14.52 5.87 -13.08
N LYS A 161 -14.37 4.88 -13.95
CA LYS A 161 -15.36 4.59 -15.01
C LYS A 161 -16.71 4.14 -14.47
N THR A 162 -16.78 3.76 -13.19
CA THR A 162 -17.95 3.11 -12.60
C THR A 162 -18.61 3.85 -11.42
N GLU A 163 -17.91 4.74 -10.70
CA GLU A 163 -18.43 5.25 -9.42
C GLU A 163 -18.36 6.78 -9.23
N GLY A 164 -17.82 7.52 -10.21
CA GLY A 164 -17.73 8.99 -10.11
C GLY A 164 -16.73 9.52 -9.07
N HIS A 165 -15.96 8.64 -8.44
CA HIS A 165 -14.89 8.96 -7.50
C HIS A 165 -13.52 8.69 -8.14
N PRO A 166 -12.45 9.43 -7.74
CA PRO A 166 -11.11 9.08 -8.18
C PRO A 166 -10.75 7.68 -7.68
N ILE A 167 -10.19 6.85 -8.55
CA ILE A 167 -9.73 5.51 -8.15
C ILE A 167 -8.42 5.57 -7.38
N ILE A 168 -7.64 6.65 -7.54
CA ILE A 168 -6.35 6.86 -6.89
C ILE A 168 -6.46 8.04 -5.93
N THR A 169 -6.04 7.81 -4.70
CA THR A 169 -5.92 8.82 -3.65
C THR A 169 -4.54 8.73 -3.00
N THR A 170 -4.11 9.79 -2.34
CA THR A 170 -2.85 9.82 -1.60
C THR A 170 -2.98 10.64 -0.32
N GLU A 171 -2.05 10.43 0.59
CA GLU A 171 -1.90 11.20 1.83
C GLU A 171 -0.46 11.69 2.00
N VAL A 172 -0.28 12.76 2.77
CA VAL A 172 1.03 13.23 3.22
C VAL A 172 1.06 13.33 4.73
N LEU A 173 2.24 13.19 5.33
CA LEU A 173 2.44 13.41 6.77
C LEU A 173 2.77 14.87 7.02
N PRO A 174 2.36 15.46 8.17
CA PRO A 174 2.64 16.87 8.47
C PRO A 174 4.12 17.25 8.40
N GLN A 175 5.02 16.34 8.79
CA GLN A 175 6.46 16.54 8.70
C GLN A 175 6.94 16.71 7.25
N HIS A 176 6.34 16.03 6.28
CA HIS A 176 6.70 16.17 4.86
C HIS A 176 6.28 17.53 4.26
N LEU A 177 5.38 18.25 4.94
CA LEU A 177 4.97 19.60 4.58
C LEU A 177 5.76 20.69 5.32
N THR A 178 6.56 20.34 6.31
CA THR A 178 7.18 21.28 7.25
C THR A 178 8.70 21.26 7.17
N PHE A 179 9.30 20.12 6.89
CA PHE A 179 10.76 19.92 6.87
C PHE A 179 11.22 19.60 5.45
N ASP A 180 12.29 20.26 5.04
CA ASP A 180 13.00 20.03 3.78
C ASP A 180 14.02 18.89 3.90
#